data_53e7389e4e307eef0e174490b99ff5b3
#
_entry.id   53e7389e4e307eef0e174490b99ff5b3
#
_cell.length_a   1.000
_cell.length_b   1.000
_cell.length_c   1.000
_cell.angle_alpha   90.00
_cell.angle_beta   90.00
_cell.angle_gamma   90.00
#
_symmetry.space_group_name_H-M   'P 1'
#
loop_
_entity.id
_entity.type
_entity.pdbx_description
1 polymer ?
#
loop_
_entity_poly.entity_id
_entity_poly.type
_entity_poly.pdbx_seq_one_letter_code
_entity_poly.pdbx_strand_id
1 'polypeptide(L)'
;MTRLILILRIIFIVFTIICILFCVEAHLRYKRKVGIDEDKDYTSKYQYFVQAIYDENDQLSGYELLIREYNPETKKWQLPKDVNDFPLNLVAEAVEKQRHQFKDSVRYIAINMTVGQLIDYRAVNFLDWVEGVLPNKIIILELDNKDVLSSTRYRRHQLMRDLKELAHSYPNIRVTIEDVDSSKESYKKLTRFLPWIDYIKFNADTFNKSKDHWIDVTLAQWQRELKKYHIQVILGKIETESQGALAKQLNINLREGYLYQRPQPIKEEVE
;
A
#
# COMPACT_ATOMS: atom_id res chain seq x y z
N MET A 1 -23.83 44.56 -36.92
CA MET A 1 -24.58 43.63 -36.02
C MET A 1 -24.35 42.16 -36.36
N THR A 2 -24.44 41.75 -37.61
CA THR A 2 -24.33 40.34 -38.02
C THR A 2 -23.00 39.66 -37.67
N ARG A 3 -21.86 40.38 -37.80
CA ARG A 3 -20.52 39.85 -37.44
C ARG A 3 -20.36 39.60 -35.92
N LEU A 4 -20.90 40.50 -35.10
CA LEU A 4 -20.84 40.36 -33.64
C LEU A 4 -21.67 39.15 -33.17
N ILE A 5 -22.85 38.97 -33.75
CA ILE A 5 -23.71 37.80 -33.44
C ILE A 5 -23.02 36.51 -33.85
N LEU A 6 -22.32 36.47 -34.99
CA LEU A 6 -21.58 35.32 -35.45
C LEU A 6 -20.43 34.97 -34.47
N ILE A 7 -19.64 35.97 -34.04
CA ILE A 7 -18.56 35.80 -33.08
C ILE A 7 -19.10 35.27 -31.75
N LEU A 8 -20.17 35.84 -31.23
CA LEU A 8 -20.78 35.37 -29.97
C LEU A 8 -21.30 33.93 -30.08
N ARG A 9 -21.87 33.53 -31.22
CA ARG A 9 -22.27 32.12 -31.46
C ARG A 9 -21.06 31.17 -31.44
N ILE A 10 -19.96 31.53 -32.09
CA ILE A 10 -18.76 30.73 -32.10
C ILE A 10 -18.19 30.58 -30.69
N ILE A 11 -18.10 31.68 -29.94
CA ILE A 11 -17.64 31.66 -28.54
C ILE A 11 -18.53 30.74 -27.69
N PHE A 12 -19.85 30.84 -27.84
CA PHE A 12 -20.80 30.02 -27.10
C PHE A 12 -20.62 28.52 -27.43
N ILE A 13 -20.49 28.18 -28.73
CA ILE A 13 -20.26 26.78 -29.16
C ILE A 13 -18.97 26.24 -28.58
N VAL A 14 -17.85 26.99 -28.69
CA VAL A 14 -16.55 26.58 -28.15
C VAL A 14 -16.63 26.39 -26.63
N PHE A 15 -17.24 27.32 -25.92
CA PHE A 15 -17.45 27.23 -24.48
C PHE A 15 -18.26 25.98 -24.10
N THR A 16 -19.37 25.72 -24.83
CA THR A 16 -20.20 24.53 -24.59
C THR A 16 -19.44 23.24 -24.81
N ILE A 17 -18.62 23.16 -25.87
CA ILE A 17 -17.77 21.99 -26.13
C ILE A 17 -16.76 21.76 -25.01
N ILE A 18 -16.12 22.82 -24.54
CA ILE A 18 -15.18 22.77 -23.42
C ILE A 18 -15.88 22.26 -22.15
N CYS A 19 -17.07 22.80 -21.82
CA CYS A 19 -17.86 22.33 -20.67
C CYS A 19 -18.22 20.85 -20.78
N ILE A 20 -18.65 20.39 -21.97
CA ILE A 20 -18.97 18.98 -22.19
C ILE A 20 -17.73 18.11 -22.00
N LEU A 21 -16.55 18.52 -22.51
CA LEU A 21 -15.30 17.77 -22.33
C LEU A 21 -14.93 17.66 -20.83
N PHE A 22 -15.05 18.74 -20.07
CA PHE A 22 -14.82 18.71 -18.63
C PHE A 22 -15.84 17.81 -17.90
N CYS A 23 -17.11 17.85 -18.28
CA CYS A 23 -18.14 16.97 -17.70
C CYS A 23 -17.84 15.49 -18.00
N VAL A 24 -17.44 15.18 -19.24
CA VAL A 24 -17.05 13.81 -19.62
C VAL A 24 -15.80 13.37 -18.85
N GLU A 25 -14.79 14.23 -18.77
CA GLU A 25 -13.59 13.94 -17.98
C GLU A 25 -13.92 13.70 -16.50
N ALA A 26 -14.73 14.59 -15.90
CA ALA A 26 -15.17 14.43 -14.52
C ALA A 26 -15.96 13.13 -14.31
N HIS A 27 -16.86 12.79 -15.25
CA HIS A 27 -17.61 11.53 -15.19
C HIS A 27 -16.71 10.30 -15.32
N LEU A 28 -15.73 10.33 -16.22
CA LEU A 28 -14.76 9.25 -16.37
C LEU A 28 -13.84 9.12 -15.16
N ARG A 29 -13.45 10.25 -14.55
CA ARG A 29 -12.72 10.23 -13.28
C ARG A 29 -13.57 9.65 -12.16
N TYR A 30 -14.85 10.04 -12.06
CA TYR A 30 -15.76 9.51 -11.04
C TYR A 30 -15.94 8.00 -11.15
N LYS A 31 -16.13 7.43 -12.35
CA LYS A 31 -16.22 5.98 -12.56
C LYS A 31 -14.94 5.20 -12.20
N ARG A 32 -13.79 5.86 -12.12
CA ARG A 32 -12.49 5.25 -11.80
C ARG A 32 -12.11 5.35 -10.32
N LYS A 33 -13.01 5.83 -9.48
CA LYS A 33 -12.77 6.11 -8.06
C LYS A 33 -13.03 4.89 -7.18
N VAL A 34 -12.34 3.80 -7.47
CA VAL A 34 -12.44 2.59 -6.65
C VAL A 34 -11.53 2.75 -5.43
N GLY A 35 -12.09 2.52 -4.25
CA GLY A 35 -11.32 2.49 -3.00
C GLY A 35 -10.98 3.84 -2.35
N ILE A 36 -11.53 4.97 -2.84
CA ILE A 36 -11.30 6.30 -2.24
C ILE A 36 -12.50 6.80 -1.45
N ASP A 37 -13.64 6.91 -2.11
CA ASP A 37 -14.94 7.24 -1.52
C ASP A 37 -15.96 6.27 -2.06
N GLU A 38 -16.85 5.82 -1.23
CA GLU A 38 -17.96 5.01 -1.66
C GLU A 38 -19.29 5.51 -1.11
N ASP A 39 -20.27 5.57 -2.03
CA ASP A 39 -21.69 5.72 -1.70
C ASP A 39 -22.32 4.36 -1.31
N LYS A 40 -21.52 3.30 -1.11
CA LYS A 40 -22.01 1.99 -0.72
C LYS A 40 -22.26 1.96 0.77
N ASP A 41 -23.48 1.59 1.17
CA ASP A 41 -23.80 1.26 2.56
C ASP A 41 -23.04 -0.01 2.97
N TYR A 42 -21.94 0.16 3.68
CA TYR A 42 -21.25 -0.95 4.33
C TYR A 42 -21.98 -1.35 5.58
N THR A 43 -22.92 -2.28 5.46
CA THR A 43 -23.64 -2.86 6.61
C THR A 43 -22.79 -3.87 7.37
N SER A 44 -21.72 -4.34 6.79
CA SER A 44 -20.78 -5.29 7.37
C SER A 44 -19.91 -4.66 8.46
N LYS A 45 -19.57 -5.46 9.47
CA LYS A 45 -18.59 -5.04 10.49
C LYS A 45 -17.20 -5.32 9.99
N TYR A 46 -16.34 -4.29 10.01
CA TYR A 46 -14.95 -4.39 9.65
C TYR A 46 -14.04 -4.13 10.85
N GLN A 47 -12.92 -4.80 10.88
CA GLN A 47 -11.88 -4.64 11.90
C GLN A 47 -10.53 -4.95 11.31
N TYR A 48 -9.48 -4.26 11.75
CA TYR A 48 -8.12 -4.67 11.47
C TYR A 48 -7.68 -5.78 12.41
N PHE A 49 -7.14 -6.84 11.82
CA PHE A 49 -6.27 -7.78 12.50
C PHE A 49 -4.85 -7.31 12.32
N VAL A 50 -3.99 -7.60 13.27
CA VAL A 50 -2.58 -7.25 13.21
C VAL A 50 -1.74 -8.49 13.02
N GLN A 51 -0.74 -8.37 12.16
CA GLN A 51 0.38 -9.30 12.08
C GLN A 51 1.64 -8.59 12.57
N ALA A 52 2.36 -9.22 13.50
CA ALA A 52 3.52 -8.61 14.10
C ALA A 52 4.71 -8.58 13.12
N ILE A 53 5.39 -7.43 13.09
CA ILE A 53 6.65 -7.20 12.40
C ILE A 53 7.75 -7.17 13.45
N TYR A 54 8.77 -8.00 13.28
CA TYR A 54 9.92 -8.12 14.17
C TYR A 54 11.18 -7.52 13.56
N ASP A 55 12.02 -6.93 14.39
CA ASP A 55 13.33 -6.41 13.97
C ASP A 55 14.41 -7.51 13.94
N GLU A 56 15.65 -7.10 13.66
CA GLU A 56 16.83 -8.00 13.61
C GLU A 56 17.14 -8.68 14.96
N ASN A 57 16.64 -8.13 16.06
CA ASN A 57 16.84 -8.66 17.43
C ASN A 57 15.67 -9.52 17.91
N ASP A 58 14.74 -9.89 17.01
CA ASP A 58 13.50 -10.58 17.36
C ASP A 58 12.58 -9.78 18.32
N GLN A 59 12.71 -8.45 18.34
CA GLN A 59 11.82 -7.59 19.12
C GLN A 59 10.64 -7.12 18.27
N LEU A 60 9.44 -7.07 18.88
CA LEU A 60 8.26 -6.53 18.25
C LEU A 60 8.49 -5.07 17.86
N SER A 61 8.50 -4.76 16.59
CA SER A 61 8.83 -3.46 16.03
C SER A 61 7.67 -2.78 15.32
N GLY A 62 6.72 -3.55 14.80
CA GLY A 62 5.59 -3.03 14.04
C GLY A 62 4.41 -3.97 13.96
N TYR A 63 3.36 -3.48 13.32
CA TYR A 63 2.20 -4.25 12.92
C TYR A 63 1.84 -3.98 11.45
N GLU A 64 1.56 -5.04 10.70
CA GLU A 64 0.81 -4.95 9.46
C GLU A 64 -0.68 -5.01 9.77
N LEU A 65 -1.46 -4.06 9.22
CA LEU A 65 -2.90 -3.97 9.40
C LEU A 65 -3.62 -4.72 8.28
N LEU A 66 -4.28 -5.81 8.64
CA LEU A 66 -4.99 -6.69 7.71
C LEU A 66 -6.49 -6.59 7.94
N ILE A 67 -7.20 -5.93 7.03
CA ILE A 67 -8.65 -5.74 7.15
C ILE A 67 -9.38 -7.09 7.15
N ARG A 68 -10.38 -7.23 8.00
CA ARG A 68 -11.28 -8.38 8.09
C ARG A 68 -12.72 -7.93 8.13
N GLU A 69 -13.59 -8.71 7.52
CA GLU A 69 -15.02 -8.58 7.51
C GLU A 69 -15.64 -9.68 8.38
N TYR A 70 -16.62 -9.31 9.21
CA TYR A 70 -17.35 -10.30 10.00
C TYR A 70 -18.46 -10.94 9.18
N ASN A 71 -18.40 -12.25 9.02
CA ASN A 71 -19.46 -13.02 8.39
C ASN A 71 -20.47 -13.47 9.47
N PRO A 72 -21.71 -12.95 9.44
CA PRO A 72 -22.71 -13.28 10.46
C PRO A 72 -23.22 -14.73 10.37
N GLU A 73 -23.19 -15.36 9.18
CA GLU A 73 -23.62 -16.73 8.98
C GLU A 73 -22.66 -17.74 9.61
N THR A 74 -21.36 -17.55 9.35
CA THR A 74 -20.31 -18.43 9.87
C THR A 74 -19.79 -18.00 11.24
N LYS A 75 -20.18 -16.80 11.72
CA LYS A 75 -19.69 -16.15 12.95
C LYS A 75 -18.15 -16.03 12.98
N LYS A 76 -17.54 -15.83 11.83
CA LYS A 76 -16.07 -15.74 11.68
C LYS A 76 -15.65 -14.45 10.98
N TRP A 77 -14.47 -13.99 11.32
CA TRP A 77 -13.76 -12.95 10.59
C TRP A 77 -13.09 -13.56 9.36
N GLN A 78 -13.26 -12.96 8.21
CA GLN A 78 -12.73 -13.41 6.93
C GLN A 78 -12.15 -12.24 6.14
N LEU A 79 -11.41 -12.53 5.08
CA LEU A 79 -10.94 -11.50 4.15
C LEU A 79 -12.16 -10.91 3.41
N PRO A 80 -12.31 -9.59 3.30
CA PRO A 80 -13.35 -8.96 2.50
C PRO A 80 -13.25 -9.43 1.03
N LYS A 81 -14.40 -9.56 0.36
CA LYS A 81 -14.42 -9.96 -1.06
C LYS A 81 -13.73 -8.93 -1.95
N ASP A 82 -13.90 -7.66 -1.64
CA ASP A 82 -13.38 -6.52 -2.40
C ASP A 82 -12.26 -5.80 -1.64
N VAL A 83 -11.32 -6.56 -1.06
CA VAL A 83 -10.25 -6.02 -0.22
C VAL A 83 -9.42 -4.92 -0.91
N ASN A 84 -9.19 -5.05 -2.22
CA ASN A 84 -8.43 -4.08 -3.00
C ASN A 84 -9.22 -2.80 -3.33
N ASP A 85 -10.53 -2.82 -3.10
CA ASP A 85 -11.46 -1.73 -3.37
C ASP A 85 -11.97 -1.09 -2.07
N PHE A 86 -11.36 -1.46 -0.93
CA PHE A 86 -11.78 -0.99 0.38
C PHE A 86 -11.53 0.52 0.51
N PRO A 87 -12.56 1.33 0.82
CA PRO A 87 -12.45 2.78 0.81
C PRO A 87 -11.51 3.34 1.88
N LEU A 88 -10.74 4.38 1.55
CA LEU A 88 -9.80 5.01 2.49
C LEU A 88 -10.49 5.65 3.71
N ASN A 89 -11.73 6.13 3.57
CA ASN A 89 -12.49 6.63 4.71
C ASN A 89 -12.80 5.54 5.73
N LEU A 90 -13.09 4.31 5.28
CA LEU A 90 -13.29 3.16 6.16
C LEU A 90 -11.97 2.63 6.74
N VAL A 91 -10.86 2.73 5.98
CA VAL A 91 -9.50 2.50 6.51
C VAL A 91 -9.25 3.45 7.68
N ALA A 92 -9.49 4.74 7.47
CA ALA A 92 -9.32 5.77 8.50
C ALA A 92 -10.18 5.47 9.74
N GLU A 93 -11.46 5.17 9.56
CA GLU A 93 -12.36 4.82 10.65
C GLU A 93 -11.89 3.58 11.45
N ALA A 94 -11.43 2.53 10.76
CA ALA A 94 -10.94 1.33 11.40
C ALA A 94 -9.65 1.56 12.18
N VAL A 95 -8.72 2.36 11.65
CA VAL A 95 -7.49 2.77 12.35
C VAL A 95 -7.83 3.63 13.57
N GLU A 96 -8.74 4.61 13.44
CA GLU A 96 -9.16 5.48 14.56
C GLU A 96 -9.72 4.67 15.74
N LYS A 97 -10.57 3.67 15.45
CA LYS A 97 -11.14 2.80 16.49
C LYS A 97 -10.09 1.99 17.26
N GLN A 98 -8.96 1.67 16.61
CA GLN A 98 -7.96 0.76 17.15
C GLN A 98 -6.65 1.44 17.58
N ARG A 99 -6.45 2.73 17.29
CA ARG A 99 -5.17 3.43 17.51
C ARG A 99 -4.68 3.38 18.96
N HIS A 100 -5.59 3.38 19.92
CA HIS A 100 -5.26 3.33 21.35
C HIS A 100 -4.80 1.94 21.82
N GLN A 101 -4.99 0.91 20.98
CA GLN A 101 -4.57 -0.46 21.27
C GLN A 101 -3.16 -0.75 20.75
N PHE A 102 -2.56 0.16 19.97
CA PHE A 102 -1.18 0.00 19.50
C PHE A 102 -0.21 0.28 20.64
N LYS A 103 0.66 -0.69 20.93
CA LYS A 103 1.69 -0.52 21.97
C LYS A 103 2.58 0.69 21.68
N ASP A 104 2.96 1.42 22.71
CA ASP A 104 3.87 2.57 22.58
C ASP A 104 5.23 2.15 22.02
N SER A 105 5.72 0.96 22.37
CA SER A 105 6.96 0.37 21.87
C SER A 105 6.96 0.05 20.38
N VAL A 106 5.79 -0.09 19.75
CA VAL A 106 5.65 -0.37 18.32
C VAL A 106 5.96 0.89 17.53
N ARG A 107 6.92 0.78 16.62
CA ARG A 107 7.37 1.90 15.78
C ARG A 107 6.67 1.97 14.43
N TYR A 108 6.40 0.82 13.82
CA TYR A 108 5.90 0.72 12.45
C TYR A 108 4.44 0.30 12.42
N ILE A 109 3.65 0.95 11.56
CA ILE A 109 2.29 0.56 11.21
C ILE A 109 2.22 0.46 9.69
N ALA A 110 2.07 -0.74 9.17
CA ALA A 110 1.96 -1.00 7.74
C ALA A 110 0.48 -1.07 7.31
N ILE A 111 0.14 -0.37 6.23
CA ILE A 111 -1.22 -0.24 5.70
C ILE A 111 -1.18 -0.55 4.20
N ASN A 112 -1.97 -1.52 3.78
CA ASN A 112 -2.12 -1.86 2.37
C ASN A 112 -2.87 -0.77 1.60
N MET A 113 -2.35 -0.39 0.43
CA MET A 113 -2.91 0.66 -0.42
C MET A 113 -2.76 0.28 -1.90
N THR A 114 -3.76 0.57 -2.71
CA THR A 114 -3.65 0.37 -4.16
C THR A 114 -2.98 1.57 -4.84
N VAL A 115 -2.39 1.34 -6.01
CA VAL A 115 -1.88 2.43 -6.86
C VAL A 115 -3.00 3.43 -7.17
N GLY A 116 -4.24 2.92 -7.38
CA GLY A 116 -5.41 3.77 -7.62
C GLY A 116 -5.72 4.71 -6.49
N GLN A 117 -5.66 4.23 -5.25
CA GLN A 117 -5.87 5.03 -4.05
C GLN A 117 -4.76 6.08 -3.89
N LEU A 118 -3.50 5.69 -4.04
CA LEU A 118 -2.38 6.60 -3.81
C LEU A 118 -2.31 7.76 -4.82
N ILE A 119 -2.63 7.51 -6.11
CA ILE A 119 -2.59 8.54 -7.14
C ILE A 119 -3.87 9.41 -7.23
N ASP A 120 -4.89 9.13 -6.44
CA ASP A 120 -6.08 9.99 -6.38
C ASP A 120 -5.78 11.22 -5.52
N TYR A 121 -6.17 12.40 -6.00
CA TYR A 121 -5.91 13.67 -5.31
C TYR A 121 -6.47 13.72 -3.88
N ARG A 122 -7.47 12.88 -3.56
CA ARG A 122 -8.08 12.79 -2.22
C ARG A 122 -7.25 11.95 -1.25
N ALA A 123 -6.27 11.21 -1.74
CA ALA A 123 -5.36 10.47 -0.88
C ALA A 123 -4.61 11.40 0.08
N VAL A 124 -4.36 12.66 -0.32
CA VAL A 124 -3.75 13.69 0.54
C VAL A 124 -4.50 13.83 1.86
N ASN A 125 -5.84 13.86 1.83
CA ASN A 125 -6.64 13.96 3.06
C ASN A 125 -6.41 12.77 4.01
N PHE A 126 -6.26 11.55 3.44
CA PHE A 126 -5.94 10.37 4.23
C PHE A 126 -4.51 10.41 4.78
N LEU A 127 -3.55 10.86 4.00
CA LEU A 127 -2.14 10.97 4.40
C LEU A 127 -1.97 11.99 5.53
N ASP A 128 -2.55 13.17 5.38
CA ASP A 128 -2.55 14.22 6.42
C ASP A 128 -3.20 13.72 7.71
N TRP A 129 -4.33 13.02 7.57
CA TRP A 129 -5.06 12.46 8.70
C TRP A 129 -4.23 11.39 9.43
N VAL A 130 -3.69 10.40 8.71
CA VAL A 130 -2.97 9.28 9.33
C VAL A 130 -1.69 9.74 10.05
N GLU A 131 -0.98 10.70 9.47
CA GLU A 131 0.20 11.30 10.10
C GLU A 131 -0.18 12.06 11.39
N GLY A 132 -1.32 12.77 11.39
CA GLY A 132 -1.82 13.47 12.56
C GLY A 132 -2.33 12.54 13.67
N VAL A 133 -2.94 11.42 13.31
CA VAL A 133 -3.53 10.46 14.27
C VAL A 133 -2.48 9.53 14.89
N LEU A 134 -1.39 9.25 14.17
CA LEU A 134 -0.30 8.37 14.60
C LEU A 134 1.06 9.11 14.62
N PRO A 135 1.20 10.25 15.32
CA PRO A 135 2.34 11.16 15.18
C PRO A 135 3.68 10.55 15.60
N ASN A 136 3.66 9.51 16.46
CA ASN A 136 4.86 8.85 16.97
C ASN A 136 5.16 7.51 16.26
N LYS A 137 4.46 7.23 15.15
CA LYS A 137 4.62 6.00 14.39
C LYS A 137 5.17 6.32 13.00
N ILE A 138 5.89 5.36 12.44
CA ILE A 138 6.24 5.38 11.01
C ILE A 138 5.17 4.58 10.29
N ILE A 139 4.48 5.21 9.37
CA ILE A 139 3.45 4.59 8.54
C ILE A 139 4.12 4.01 7.30
N ILE A 140 3.94 2.73 7.05
CA ILE A 140 4.44 2.08 5.84
C ILE A 140 3.24 1.82 4.92
N LEU A 141 3.19 2.50 3.79
CA LEU A 141 2.20 2.25 2.75
C LEU A 141 2.68 1.09 1.87
N GLU A 142 1.91 0.03 1.81
CA GLU A 142 2.25 -1.19 1.06
C GLU A 142 1.53 -1.22 -0.28
N LEU A 143 2.29 -1.21 -1.38
CA LEU A 143 1.80 -1.28 -2.75
C LEU A 143 2.12 -2.65 -3.35
N ASP A 144 1.11 -3.34 -3.83
CA ASP A 144 1.29 -4.63 -4.51
C ASP A 144 2.09 -4.49 -5.81
N ASN A 145 3.11 -5.32 -5.99
CA ASN A 145 3.98 -5.31 -7.17
C ASN A 145 3.20 -5.51 -8.48
N LYS A 146 2.18 -6.37 -8.50
CA LYS A 146 1.38 -6.62 -9.71
C LYS A 146 0.55 -5.38 -10.06
N ASP A 147 -0.03 -4.69 -9.06
CA ASP A 147 -0.77 -3.44 -9.30
C ASP A 147 0.16 -2.36 -9.86
N VAL A 148 1.36 -2.19 -9.28
CA VAL A 148 2.38 -1.25 -9.77
C VAL A 148 2.78 -1.58 -11.22
N LEU A 149 3.09 -2.84 -11.54
CA LEU A 149 3.60 -3.25 -12.85
C LEU A 149 2.51 -3.32 -13.92
N SER A 150 1.27 -3.67 -13.57
CA SER A 150 0.13 -3.72 -14.50
C SER A 150 -0.46 -2.34 -14.82
N SER A 151 -0.13 -1.33 -14.02
CA SER A 151 -0.61 0.04 -14.21
C SER A 151 -0.23 0.59 -15.60
N THR A 152 -1.12 1.40 -16.20
CA THR A 152 -0.87 2.07 -17.49
C THR A 152 0.34 3.03 -17.39
N ARG A 153 0.91 3.42 -18.53
CA ARG A 153 2.02 4.40 -18.56
C ARG A 153 1.65 5.70 -17.84
N TYR A 154 0.42 6.17 -18.03
CA TYR A 154 -0.08 7.39 -17.40
C TYR A 154 -0.13 7.24 -15.87
N ARG A 155 -0.75 6.17 -15.36
CA ARG A 155 -0.82 5.90 -13.91
C ARG A 155 0.56 5.74 -13.29
N ARG A 156 1.48 5.04 -13.96
CA ARG A 156 2.87 4.92 -13.50
C ARG A 156 3.59 6.27 -13.43
N HIS A 157 3.34 7.17 -14.39
CA HIS A 157 3.91 8.52 -14.34
C HIS A 157 3.35 9.33 -13.16
N GLN A 158 2.03 9.24 -12.93
CA GLN A 158 1.42 9.85 -11.75
C GLN A 158 2.00 9.26 -10.45
N LEU A 159 2.05 7.92 -10.34
CA LEU A 159 2.63 7.25 -9.17
C LEU A 159 4.06 7.75 -8.88
N MET A 160 4.91 7.84 -9.90
CA MET A 160 6.28 8.35 -9.74
C MET A 160 6.32 9.79 -9.20
N ARG A 161 5.43 10.65 -9.68
CA ARG A 161 5.33 12.04 -9.20
C ARG A 161 4.88 12.06 -7.74
N ASP A 162 3.83 11.30 -7.43
CA ASP A 162 3.20 11.30 -6.11
C ASP A 162 4.12 10.64 -5.05
N LEU A 163 4.87 9.58 -5.41
CA LEU A 163 5.93 9.01 -4.57
C LEU A 163 7.05 10.03 -4.27
N LYS A 164 7.45 10.82 -5.26
CA LYS A 164 8.45 11.87 -5.08
C LYS A 164 7.95 12.95 -4.13
N GLU A 165 6.70 13.39 -4.29
CA GLU A 165 6.07 14.37 -3.41
C GLU A 165 5.94 13.86 -1.99
N LEU A 166 5.49 12.60 -1.84
CA LEU A 166 5.35 11.94 -0.55
C LEU A 166 6.67 11.88 0.22
N ALA A 167 7.76 11.49 -0.44
CA ALA A 167 9.09 11.42 0.16
C ALA A 167 9.60 12.78 0.67
N HIS A 168 9.10 13.90 0.13
CA HIS A 168 9.48 15.25 0.57
C HIS A 168 8.54 15.84 1.63
N SER A 169 7.25 15.51 1.56
CA SER A 169 6.21 16.19 2.35
C SER A 169 5.85 15.46 3.63
N TYR A 170 6.09 14.14 3.71
CA TYR A 170 5.64 13.30 4.83
C TYR A 170 6.80 12.57 5.50
N PRO A 171 7.43 13.17 6.53
CA PRO A 171 8.63 12.60 7.17
C PRO A 171 8.37 11.28 7.90
N ASN A 172 7.13 11.00 8.32
CA ASN A 172 6.75 9.77 9.01
C ASN A 172 6.09 8.73 8.10
N ILE A 173 5.90 9.02 6.81
CA ILE A 173 5.34 8.06 5.85
C ILE A 173 6.47 7.45 5.03
N ARG A 174 6.41 6.14 4.86
CA ARG A 174 7.33 5.33 4.06
C ARG A 174 6.54 4.52 3.05
N VAL A 175 7.17 4.17 1.95
CA VAL A 175 6.53 3.33 0.93
C VAL A 175 7.32 2.05 0.73
N THR A 176 6.60 0.94 0.67
CA THR A 176 7.13 -0.34 0.23
C THR A 176 6.40 -0.84 -1.00
N ILE A 177 7.12 -1.57 -1.87
CA ILE A 177 6.50 -2.43 -2.88
C ILE A 177 6.61 -3.85 -2.35
N GLU A 178 5.45 -4.52 -2.21
CA GLU A 178 5.35 -5.86 -1.68
C GLU A 178 5.11 -6.92 -2.76
N ASP A 179 5.15 -8.20 -2.37
CA ASP A 179 4.97 -9.37 -3.26
C ASP A 179 5.91 -9.34 -4.49
N VAL A 180 7.13 -8.82 -4.28
CA VAL A 180 8.15 -8.77 -5.34
C VAL A 180 8.72 -10.17 -5.55
N ASP A 181 8.74 -10.58 -6.82
CA ASP A 181 9.29 -11.88 -7.24
C ASP A 181 10.79 -11.82 -7.56
N SER A 182 11.40 -12.99 -7.78
CA SER A 182 12.82 -13.14 -8.11
C SER A 182 13.14 -12.99 -9.61
N SER A 183 12.19 -12.54 -10.45
CA SER A 183 12.38 -12.44 -11.89
C SER A 183 13.22 -11.24 -12.30
N LYS A 184 14.00 -11.39 -13.39
CA LYS A 184 14.69 -10.26 -14.02
C LYS A 184 13.73 -9.19 -14.55
N GLU A 185 12.54 -9.58 -14.91
CA GLU A 185 11.54 -8.66 -15.43
C GLU A 185 11.05 -7.70 -14.35
N SER A 186 10.64 -8.22 -13.20
CA SER A 186 10.26 -7.42 -12.02
C SER A 186 11.42 -6.53 -11.60
N TYR A 187 12.63 -7.06 -11.49
CA TYR A 187 13.83 -6.28 -11.16
C TYR A 187 14.00 -5.07 -12.09
N LYS A 188 13.99 -5.28 -13.43
CA LYS A 188 14.16 -4.19 -14.40
C LYS A 188 13.03 -3.15 -14.33
N LYS A 189 11.79 -3.61 -14.16
CA LYS A 189 10.64 -2.71 -14.11
C LYS A 189 10.61 -1.88 -12.84
N LEU A 190 11.03 -2.45 -11.71
CA LEU A 190 11.05 -1.77 -10.41
C LEU A 190 12.20 -0.79 -10.25
N THR A 191 13.32 -0.95 -10.97
CA THR A 191 14.51 -0.08 -10.85
C THR A 191 14.17 1.41 -10.91
N ARG A 192 13.16 1.80 -11.70
CA ARG A 192 12.72 3.21 -11.83
C ARG A 192 12.07 3.79 -10.57
N PHE A 193 11.50 2.92 -9.71
CA PHE A 193 10.81 3.33 -8.49
C PHE A 193 11.76 3.40 -7.28
N LEU A 194 12.90 2.68 -7.35
CA LEU A 194 13.84 2.57 -6.24
C LEU A 194 14.27 3.92 -5.63
N PRO A 195 14.47 5.01 -6.38
CA PRO A 195 14.83 6.30 -5.77
C PRO A 195 13.73 6.91 -4.87
N TRP A 196 12.50 6.41 -4.90
CA TRP A 196 11.32 7.03 -4.32
C TRP A 196 10.56 6.12 -3.36
N ILE A 197 11.13 4.99 -3.00
CA ILE A 197 10.57 4.05 -2.02
C ILE A 197 11.60 3.77 -0.94
N ASP A 198 11.12 3.32 0.21
CA ASP A 198 11.96 3.09 1.39
C ASP A 198 12.24 1.61 1.63
N TYR A 199 11.31 0.75 1.22
CA TYR A 199 11.39 -0.69 1.43
C TYR A 199 11.01 -1.46 0.17
N ILE A 200 11.53 -2.70 0.10
CA ILE A 200 10.97 -3.77 -0.73
C ILE A 200 10.64 -4.95 0.16
N LYS A 201 9.42 -5.46 0.03
CA LYS A 201 8.94 -6.62 0.78
C LYS A 201 8.88 -7.84 -0.14
N PHE A 202 9.64 -8.85 0.22
CA PHE A 202 9.66 -10.13 -0.48
C PHE A 202 8.91 -11.18 0.33
N ASN A 203 8.28 -12.13 -0.35
CA ASN A 203 7.81 -13.35 0.29
C ASN A 203 8.97 -14.34 0.43
N ALA A 204 9.08 -14.98 1.59
CA ALA A 204 10.14 -15.96 1.85
C ALA A 204 10.17 -17.09 0.81
N ASP A 205 9.01 -17.53 0.32
CA ASP A 205 8.88 -18.58 -0.69
C ASP A 205 9.43 -18.20 -2.06
N THR A 206 9.50 -16.91 -2.38
CA THR A 206 10.04 -16.41 -3.65
C THR A 206 11.48 -16.86 -3.90
N PHE A 207 12.24 -17.14 -2.83
CA PHE A 207 13.62 -17.57 -2.91
C PHE A 207 13.83 -19.07 -2.62
N ASN A 208 12.74 -19.84 -2.54
CA ASN A 208 12.79 -21.29 -2.43
C ASN A 208 12.96 -21.90 -3.82
N LYS A 209 14.05 -22.64 -4.04
CA LYS A 209 14.23 -23.41 -5.27
C LYS A 209 13.24 -24.57 -5.30
N SER A 210 12.49 -24.68 -6.39
CA SER A 210 11.69 -25.85 -6.71
C SER A 210 11.91 -26.26 -8.16
N LYS A 211 11.39 -27.44 -8.57
CA LYS A 211 11.48 -27.89 -9.96
C LYS A 211 10.82 -26.90 -10.95
N ASP A 212 9.80 -26.20 -10.48
CA ASP A 212 8.97 -25.30 -11.30
C ASP A 212 9.24 -23.81 -11.02
N HIS A 213 10.17 -23.49 -10.11
CA HIS A 213 10.51 -22.13 -9.74
C HIS A 213 12.00 -21.86 -9.85
N TRP A 214 12.36 -21.03 -10.82
CA TRP A 214 13.74 -20.58 -11.06
C TRP A 214 13.97 -19.22 -10.45
N ILE A 215 15.09 -19.05 -9.76
CA ILE A 215 15.49 -17.78 -9.16
C ILE A 215 16.43 -17.07 -10.14
N ASP A 216 15.94 -16.04 -10.82
CA ASP A 216 16.75 -15.21 -11.72
C ASP A 216 17.64 -14.23 -10.98
N VAL A 217 17.09 -13.62 -9.92
CA VAL A 217 17.76 -12.63 -9.07
C VAL A 217 17.67 -13.08 -7.63
N THR A 218 18.81 -13.39 -7.03
CA THR A 218 18.87 -13.85 -5.65
C THR A 218 18.60 -12.71 -4.67
N LEU A 219 18.14 -13.03 -3.45
CA LEU A 219 17.91 -12.04 -2.40
C LEU A 219 19.18 -11.22 -2.11
N ALA A 220 20.36 -11.85 -2.10
CA ALA A 220 21.64 -11.15 -1.92
C ALA A 220 21.99 -10.18 -3.08
N GLN A 221 21.57 -10.51 -4.31
CA GLN A 221 21.70 -9.58 -5.45
C GLN A 221 20.75 -8.37 -5.29
N TRP A 222 19.49 -8.63 -4.90
CA TRP A 222 18.55 -7.59 -4.56
C TRP A 222 19.10 -6.66 -3.47
N GLN A 223 19.57 -7.19 -2.36
CA GLN A 223 20.12 -6.39 -1.27
C GLN A 223 21.28 -5.49 -1.73
N ARG A 224 22.17 -5.97 -2.58
CA ARG A 224 23.29 -5.17 -3.13
C ARG A 224 22.80 -4.01 -3.99
N GLU A 225 21.75 -4.23 -4.79
CA GLU A 225 21.17 -3.18 -5.63
C GLU A 225 20.44 -2.15 -4.78
N LEU A 226 19.60 -2.62 -3.85
CA LEU A 226 18.79 -1.78 -2.97
C LEU A 226 19.66 -0.89 -2.06
N LYS A 227 20.82 -1.39 -1.64
CA LYS A 227 21.78 -0.62 -0.83
C LYS A 227 22.25 0.68 -1.51
N LYS A 228 22.29 0.71 -2.84
CA LYS A 228 22.65 1.93 -3.60
C LYS A 228 21.64 3.06 -3.43
N TYR A 229 20.40 2.72 -3.09
CA TYR A 229 19.29 3.65 -2.90
C TYR A 229 18.91 3.80 -1.43
N HIS A 230 19.66 3.20 -0.50
CA HIS A 230 19.36 3.16 0.95
C HIS A 230 18.03 2.46 1.29
N ILE A 231 17.54 1.59 0.40
CA ILE A 231 16.31 0.83 0.59
C ILE A 231 16.58 -0.37 1.49
N GLN A 232 15.70 -0.60 2.45
CA GLN A 232 15.74 -1.76 3.33
C GLN A 232 14.84 -2.89 2.80
N VAL A 233 15.17 -4.10 3.19
CA VAL A 233 14.39 -5.29 2.84
C VAL A 233 13.49 -5.67 4.01
N ILE A 234 12.22 -5.94 3.69
CA ILE A 234 11.29 -6.64 4.57
C ILE A 234 11.14 -8.07 4.02
N LEU A 235 11.21 -9.08 4.86
CA LEU A 235 10.89 -10.45 4.47
C LEU A 235 9.60 -10.88 5.14
N GLY A 236 8.58 -11.07 4.32
CA GLY A 236 7.25 -11.50 4.71
C GLY A 236 7.00 -12.98 4.44
N LYS A 237 5.87 -13.48 4.94
CA LYS A 237 5.42 -14.86 4.78
C LYS A 237 6.46 -15.90 5.22
N ILE A 238 7.20 -15.61 6.28
CA ILE A 238 8.11 -16.57 6.91
C ILE A 238 7.28 -17.59 7.68
N GLU A 239 7.32 -18.85 7.23
CA GLU A 239 6.51 -19.93 7.81
C GLU A 239 7.37 -21.03 8.47
N THR A 240 8.64 -21.10 8.12
CA THR A 240 9.56 -22.15 8.62
C THR A 240 10.78 -21.59 9.30
N GLU A 241 11.36 -22.35 10.24
CA GLU A 241 12.60 -22.01 10.93
C GLU A 241 13.77 -21.78 9.95
N SER A 242 13.83 -22.55 8.85
CA SER A 242 14.86 -22.37 7.83
C SER A 242 14.76 -21.03 7.11
N GLN A 243 13.55 -20.56 6.83
CA GLN A 243 13.33 -19.22 6.26
C GLN A 243 13.70 -18.12 7.27
N GLY A 244 13.35 -18.29 8.55
CA GLY A 244 13.76 -17.41 9.62
C GLY A 244 15.28 -17.34 9.80
N ALA A 245 15.95 -18.48 9.76
CA ALA A 245 17.41 -18.54 9.84
C ALA A 245 18.08 -17.85 8.65
N LEU A 246 17.55 -18.02 7.42
CA LEU A 246 18.03 -17.33 6.23
C LEU A 246 17.87 -15.80 6.36
N ALA A 247 16.74 -15.33 6.87
CA ALA A 247 16.51 -13.92 7.11
C ALA A 247 17.55 -13.32 8.07
N LYS A 248 17.86 -14.05 9.15
CA LYS A 248 18.91 -13.67 10.12
C LYS A 248 20.30 -13.66 9.48
N GLN A 249 20.65 -14.70 8.73
CA GLN A 249 21.95 -14.80 8.05
C GLN A 249 22.17 -13.65 7.05
N LEU A 250 21.11 -13.18 6.40
CA LEU A 250 21.14 -12.06 5.46
C LEU A 250 20.98 -10.70 6.13
N ASN A 251 20.92 -10.62 7.47
CA ASN A 251 20.72 -9.40 8.25
C ASN A 251 19.51 -8.59 7.76
N ILE A 252 18.36 -9.26 7.57
CA ILE A 252 17.13 -8.59 7.18
C ILE A 252 16.51 -7.93 8.41
N ASN A 253 16.33 -6.61 8.34
CA ASN A 253 15.95 -5.78 9.47
C ASN A 253 14.50 -5.99 9.93
N LEU A 254 13.57 -6.17 8.98
CA LEU A 254 12.16 -6.34 9.32
C LEU A 254 11.65 -7.69 8.77
N ARG A 255 10.95 -8.41 9.63
CA ARG A 255 10.52 -9.80 9.38
C ARG A 255 9.13 -10.03 9.91
N GLU A 256 8.33 -10.76 9.14
CA GLU A 256 6.98 -11.15 9.53
C GLU A 256 6.59 -12.51 8.91
N GLY A 257 5.57 -13.13 9.43
CA GLY A 257 5.05 -14.40 8.92
C GLY A 257 4.46 -15.28 10.02
N TYR A 258 3.90 -16.42 9.60
CA TYR A 258 3.21 -17.33 10.51
C TYR A 258 4.16 -18.07 11.48
N LEU A 259 5.44 -18.09 11.18
CA LEU A 259 6.45 -18.58 12.13
C LEU A 259 6.43 -17.74 13.42
N TYR A 260 6.23 -16.43 13.31
CA TYR A 260 6.22 -15.51 14.44
C TYR A 260 4.82 -15.33 15.00
N GLN A 261 3.88 -14.93 14.16
CA GLN A 261 2.49 -14.65 14.57
C GLN A 261 1.54 -14.75 13.39
N ARG A 262 0.37 -15.39 13.61
CA ARG A 262 -0.74 -15.31 12.69
C ARG A 262 -1.51 -14.01 12.90
N PRO A 263 -2.16 -13.46 11.85
CA PRO A 263 -3.05 -12.31 12.00
C PRO A 263 -4.10 -12.56 13.08
N GLN A 264 -4.22 -11.64 14.03
CA GLN A 264 -5.17 -11.73 15.14
C GLN A 264 -5.70 -10.34 15.51
N PRO A 265 -6.89 -10.25 16.14
CA PRO A 265 -7.35 -8.99 16.72
C PRO A 265 -6.30 -8.44 17.68
N ILE A 266 -6.18 -7.11 17.75
CA ILE A 266 -5.36 -6.47 18.78
C ILE A 266 -5.97 -6.81 20.13
N LYS A 267 -5.19 -7.38 21.01
CA LYS A 267 -5.63 -7.64 22.37
C LYS A 267 -5.54 -6.35 23.16
N GLU A 268 -6.62 -5.97 23.82
CA GLU A 268 -6.55 -4.98 24.89
C GLU A 268 -5.63 -5.56 25.97
N GLU A 269 -4.58 -4.83 26.33
CA GLU A 269 -3.82 -5.17 27.52
C GLU A 269 -4.75 -4.84 28.71
N VAL A 270 -5.24 -5.89 29.38
CA VAL A 270 -5.88 -5.72 30.67
C VAL A 270 -4.75 -5.33 31.63
N GLU A 271 -4.74 -4.05 32.07
CA GLU A 271 -3.87 -3.56 33.13
C GLU A 271 -4.07 -4.34 34.44
#